data_d0954137e10dbefb41febf8f6ff0162d
#
_entry.id   d0954137e10dbefb41febf8f6ff0162d
#
_cell.length_a   1.000
_cell.length_b   1.000
_cell.length_c   1.000
_cell.angle_alpha   90.00
_cell.angle_beta   90.00
_cell.angle_gamma   90.00
#
_symmetry.space_group_name_H-M   'P 1'
#
loop_
_entity.id
_entity.type
_entity.pdbx_description
1 polymer ?
#
loop_
_entity_poly.entity_id
_entity_poly.type
_entity_poly.pdbx_seq_one_letter_code
_entity_poly.pdbx_strand_id
1 'polypeptide(L)'
;MLEPQVKITHLQRKVAMSKRLIVTIVAILAAAVSVTVALATPALGTVTATLFARGTLTSPVRANANGIVLRTDHSTDHAVQEIVFGPGATSGWHRHPGVVLVTVKTGALQHYEANCGSETASAGQSFWESGSHATIVRNATAHNTVVYVTYIAPTGAPLRIDMPNPGCSVE
;
A
#
# COMPACT_ATOMS: atom_id res chain seq x y z
N MET A 1 33.30 -1.38 78.66
CA MET A 1 33.39 -1.10 77.23
C MET A 1 32.02 -1.26 76.67
N LEU A 2 31.28 -0.16 76.48
CA LEU A 2 29.90 -0.19 75.97
C LEU A 2 29.93 0.36 74.56
N GLU A 3 29.62 -0.47 73.55
CA GLU A 3 29.42 -0.01 72.16
C GLU A 3 28.12 0.71 71.97
N PRO A 4 28.09 1.84 71.22
CA PRO A 4 26.86 2.56 70.92
C PRO A 4 26.19 1.92 69.72
N GLN A 5 24.94 1.44 69.95
CA GLN A 5 24.03 0.96 68.88
C GLN A 5 23.51 2.18 68.05
N VAL A 6 23.92 2.24 66.78
CA VAL A 6 23.39 3.24 65.83
C VAL A 6 22.02 2.75 65.32
N LYS A 7 20.96 3.41 65.72
CA LYS A 7 19.59 3.21 65.16
C LYS A 7 19.50 3.93 63.80
N ILE A 8 19.50 3.15 62.71
CA ILE A 8 19.16 3.64 61.39
C ILE A 8 17.63 3.71 61.28
N THR A 9 17.06 4.89 61.41
CA THR A 9 15.63 5.12 61.12
C THR A 9 15.47 5.35 59.62
N HIS A 10 15.00 4.30 58.90
CA HIS A 10 14.55 4.44 57.50
C HIS A 10 13.27 5.30 57.46
N LEU A 11 13.44 6.58 57.04
CA LEU A 11 12.34 7.47 56.78
C LEU A 11 11.68 7.11 55.45
N GLN A 12 10.70 6.22 55.46
CA GLN A 12 9.84 5.89 54.33
C GLN A 12 8.92 7.10 54.06
N ARG A 13 9.36 7.98 53.14
CA ARG A 13 8.52 9.06 52.64
C ARG A 13 7.51 8.52 51.67
N LYS A 14 6.30 8.14 52.16
CA LYS A 14 5.15 7.81 51.30
C LYS A 14 4.74 9.08 50.56
N VAL A 15 5.06 9.13 49.23
CA VAL A 15 4.54 10.19 48.35
C VAL A 15 3.07 9.86 48.09
N ALA A 16 2.16 10.49 48.83
CA ALA A 16 0.72 10.41 48.56
C ALA A 16 0.39 11.29 47.35
N MET A 17 0.28 10.66 46.19
CA MET A 17 -0.17 11.32 44.98
C MET A 17 -1.65 11.71 45.13
N SER A 18 -2.01 12.99 44.94
CA SER A 18 -3.38 13.46 45.09
C SER A 18 -4.28 12.81 44.03
N LYS A 19 -5.53 12.49 44.39
CA LYS A 19 -6.52 11.91 43.47
C LYS A 19 -6.68 12.72 42.18
N ARG A 20 -6.52 14.03 42.26
CA ARG A 20 -6.56 14.93 41.07
C ARG A 20 -5.38 14.69 40.13
N LEU A 21 -4.17 14.47 40.66
CA LEU A 21 -2.99 14.20 39.85
C LEU A 21 -3.10 12.84 39.14
N ILE A 22 -3.65 11.82 39.80
CA ILE A 22 -3.89 10.50 39.21
C ILE A 22 -4.91 10.60 38.06
N VAL A 23 -6.02 11.33 38.27
CA VAL A 23 -7.05 11.54 37.24
C VAL A 23 -6.49 12.28 36.04
N THR A 24 -5.64 13.29 36.25
CA THR A 24 -5.00 14.05 35.17
C THR A 24 -4.04 13.18 34.35
N ILE A 25 -3.22 12.36 35.00
CA ILE A 25 -2.29 11.44 34.33
C ILE A 25 -3.06 10.38 33.52
N VAL A 26 -4.14 9.82 34.07
CA VAL A 26 -4.98 8.85 33.35
C VAL A 26 -5.68 9.48 32.14
N ALA A 27 -6.17 10.72 32.27
CA ALA A 27 -6.78 11.45 31.16
C ALA A 27 -5.78 11.78 30.02
N ILE A 28 -4.53 12.14 30.35
CA ILE A 28 -3.47 12.39 29.38
C ILE A 28 -3.04 11.10 28.69
N LEU A 29 -2.93 9.99 29.40
CA LEU A 29 -2.63 8.68 28.82
C LEU A 29 -3.77 8.15 27.91
N ALA A 30 -5.03 8.43 28.25
CA ALA A 30 -6.18 8.06 27.41
C ALA A 30 -6.27 8.91 26.13
N ALA A 31 -5.82 10.18 26.15
CA ALA A 31 -5.79 11.04 24.97
C ALA A 31 -4.66 10.70 23.99
N ALA A 32 -3.63 9.97 24.43
CA ALA A 32 -2.45 9.66 23.61
C ALA A 32 -2.57 8.40 22.74
N VAL A 33 -3.70 7.68 22.76
CA VAL A 33 -3.86 6.41 22.03
C VAL A 33 -4.99 6.49 21.01
N SER A 34 -5.12 7.61 20.30
CA SER A 34 -5.86 7.61 19.04
C SER A 34 -4.89 7.29 17.91
N VAL A 35 -4.36 6.06 17.89
CA VAL A 35 -3.69 5.52 16.70
C VAL A 35 -4.78 5.26 15.68
N THR A 36 -4.98 6.17 14.76
CA THR A 36 -5.77 5.90 13.55
C THR A 36 -4.99 4.87 12.73
N VAL A 37 -5.32 3.61 12.90
CA VAL A 37 -4.83 2.56 11.99
C VAL A 37 -5.51 2.82 10.65
N ALA A 38 -4.78 3.39 9.72
CA ALA A 38 -5.24 3.47 8.34
C ALA A 38 -5.29 2.03 7.80
N LEU A 39 -6.50 1.48 7.69
CA LEU A 39 -6.71 0.14 7.15
C LEU A 39 -6.49 0.17 5.63
N ALA A 40 -5.75 -0.82 5.12
CA ALA A 40 -5.65 -1.05 3.69
C ALA A 40 -7.03 -1.30 3.09
N THR A 41 -7.32 -0.72 1.92
CA THR A 41 -8.61 -0.91 1.25
C THR A 41 -8.56 -2.16 0.37
N PRO A 42 -9.37 -3.20 0.65
CA PRO A 42 -9.44 -4.37 -0.20
C PRO A 42 -10.09 -4.04 -1.57
N ALA A 43 -9.90 -4.93 -2.54
CA ALA A 43 -10.68 -4.89 -3.76
C ALA A 43 -12.18 -5.03 -3.44
N LEU A 44 -13.03 -4.31 -4.16
CA LEU A 44 -14.49 -4.39 -4.06
C LEU A 44 -15.09 -4.99 -5.33
N GLY A 45 -16.19 -5.72 -5.19
CA GLY A 45 -16.84 -6.39 -6.29
C GLY A 45 -16.05 -7.62 -6.76
N THR A 46 -16.33 -8.08 -7.99
CA THR A 46 -15.68 -9.25 -8.56
C THR A 46 -14.40 -8.86 -9.29
N VAL A 47 -13.25 -9.24 -8.73
CA VAL A 47 -11.94 -9.09 -9.36
C VAL A 47 -11.26 -10.46 -9.39
N THR A 48 -10.90 -10.93 -10.58
CA THR A 48 -10.19 -12.20 -10.75
C THR A 48 -8.87 -11.95 -11.47
N ALA A 49 -7.76 -12.39 -10.86
CA ALA A 49 -6.42 -12.26 -11.43
C ALA A 49 -5.84 -13.65 -11.73
N THR A 50 -5.37 -13.85 -12.95
CA THR A 50 -4.71 -15.08 -13.41
C THR A 50 -3.27 -14.75 -13.79
N LEU A 51 -2.31 -15.30 -13.07
CA LEU A 51 -0.89 -15.17 -13.40
C LEU A 51 -0.56 -16.13 -14.55
N PHE A 52 -0.12 -15.58 -15.67
CA PHE A 52 0.28 -16.41 -16.83
C PHE A 52 1.74 -16.87 -16.71
N ALA A 53 2.62 -15.95 -16.34
CA ALA A 53 4.05 -16.24 -16.17
C ALA A 53 4.70 -15.24 -15.22
N ARG A 54 5.78 -15.71 -14.58
CA ARG A 54 6.74 -14.88 -13.86
C ARG A 54 8.14 -15.44 -14.10
N GLY A 55 9.06 -14.61 -14.57
CA GLY A 55 10.46 -14.96 -14.81
C GLY A 55 11.39 -13.89 -14.26
N THR A 56 12.64 -14.27 -13.99
CA THR A 56 13.66 -13.38 -13.43
C THR A 56 14.69 -13.00 -14.46
N LEU A 57 14.91 -11.69 -14.64
CA LEU A 57 16.09 -11.13 -15.29
C LEU A 57 17.21 -11.08 -14.24
N THR A 58 18.13 -12.03 -14.30
CA THR A 58 19.15 -12.27 -13.27
C THR A 58 20.25 -11.21 -13.23
N SER A 59 20.36 -10.38 -14.27
CA SER A 59 21.33 -9.29 -14.39
C SER A 59 20.63 -7.96 -14.61
N PRO A 60 21.25 -6.82 -14.25
CA PRO A 60 20.74 -5.50 -14.58
C PRO A 60 20.54 -5.35 -16.08
N VAL A 61 19.40 -4.76 -16.46
CA VAL A 61 19.08 -4.48 -17.87
C VAL A 61 19.48 -3.06 -18.22
N ARG A 62 20.08 -2.90 -19.40
CA ARG A 62 20.43 -1.63 -20.03
C ARG A 62 20.06 -1.72 -21.49
N ALA A 63 18.81 -1.42 -21.82
CA ALA A 63 18.32 -1.40 -23.19
C ALA A 63 17.92 0.02 -23.58
N ASN A 64 18.35 0.47 -24.74
CA ASN A 64 17.97 1.75 -25.33
C ASN A 64 17.78 1.54 -26.84
N ALA A 65 16.57 1.76 -27.33
CA ALA A 65 16.22 1.65 -28.73
C ALA A 65 15.12 2.65 -29.08
N ASN A 66 15.35 3.46 -30.12
CA ASN A 66 14.34 4.39 -30.67
C ASN A 66 13.67 5.31 -29.61
N GLY A 67 14.45 5.82 -28.65
CA GLY A 67 13.95 6.69 -27.59
C GLY A 67 13.28 5.96 -26.42
N ILE A 68 13.20 4.61 -26.47
CA ILE A 68 12.71 3.79 -25.35
C ILE A 68 13.91 3.33 -24.53
N VAL A 69 13.87 3.62 -23.23
CA VAL A 69 14.92 3.23 -22.28
C VAL A 69 14.33 2.29 -21.23
N LEU A 70 14.86 1.08 -21.13
CA LEU A 70 14.63 0.18 -20.01
C LEU A 70 15.93 0.04 -19.21
N ARG A 71 15.88 0.45 -17.95
CA ARG A 71 17.00 0.34 -17.04
C ARG A 71 16.57 -0.28 -15.72
N THR A 72 17.29 -1.31 -15.31
CA THR A 72 17.20 -1.86 -13.95
C THR A 72 18.59 -1.86 -13.31
N ASP A 73 18.67 -1.60 -12.01
CA ASP A 73 19.96 -1.55 -11.29
C ASP A 73 20.29 -2.87 -10.59
N HIS A 74 19.28 -3.75 -10.49
CA HIS A 74 19.40 -5.08 -9.86
C HIS A 74 18.65 -6.12 -10.68
N SER A 75 18.71 -7.39 -10.28
CA SER A 75 17.85 -8.43 -10.80
C SER A 75 16.39 -8.07 -10.57
N THR A 76 15.55 -8.35 -11.56
CA THR A 76 14.12 -8.01 -11.52
C THR A 76 13.28 -9.17 -12.03
N ASP A 77 12.09 -9.28 -11.49
CA ASP A 77 11.07 -10.17 -12.04
C ASP A 77 10.23 -9.42 -13.07
N HIS A 78 9.95 -10.12 -14.16
CA HIS A 78 8.95 -9.78 -15.13
C HIS A 78 7.77 -10.73 -14.98
N ALA A 79 6.58 -10.21 -14.74
CA ALA A 79 5.37 -11.01 -14.59
C ALA A 79 4.26 -10.50 -15.50
N VAL A 80 3.40 -11.41 -15.96
CA VAL A 80 2.23 -11.10 -16.79
C VAL A 80 0.99 -11.73 -16.18
N GLN A 81 -0.04 -10.90 -15.98
CA GLN A 81 -1.36 -11.33 -15.49
C GLN A 81 -2.47 -10.91 -16.45
N GLU A 82 -3.54 -11.69 -16.52
CA GLU A 82 -4.85 -11.20 -16.92
C GLU A 82 -5.66 -10.88 -15.67
N ILE A 83 -6.30 -9.72 -15.65
CA ILE A 83 -7.22 -9.35 -14.58
C ILE A 83 -8.57 -9.00 -15.19
N VAL A 84 -9.63 -9.60 -14.62
CA VAL A 84 -11.01 -9.35 -14.99
C VAL A 84 -11.68 -8.59 -13.87
N PHE A 85 -12.21 -7.41 -14.19
CA PHE A 85 -13.00 -6.58 -13.29
C PHE A 85 -14.47 -6.67 -13.69
N GLY A 86 -15.33 -7.17 -12.79
CA GLY A 86 -16.77 -7.12 -12.96
C GLY A 86 -17.33 -5.70 -12.96
N PRO A 87 -18.61 -5.48 -13.32
CA PRO A 87 -19.25 -4.17 -13.25
C PRO A 87 -19.15 -3.56 -11.86
N GLY A 88 -18.72 -2.28 -11.77
CA GLY A 88 -18.55 -1.55 -10.52
C GLY A 88 -17.37 -2.00 -9.66
N ALA A 89 -16.61 -3.03 -10.06
CA ALA A 89 -15.51 -3.54 -9.27
C ALA A 89 -14.33 -2.56 -9.23
N THR A 90 -13.63 -2.54 -8.08
CA THR A 90 -12.41 -1.75 -7.88
C THR A 90 -11.26 -2.63 -7.41
N SER A 91 -10.03 -2.21 -7.71
CA SER A 91 -8.84 -2.90 -7.21
C SER A 91 -8.62 -2.69 -5.71
N GLY A 92 -9.27 -1.73 -5.06
CA GLY A 92 -8.81 -1.16 -3.79
C GLY A 92 -7.52 -0.35 -3.96
N TRP A 93 -7.25 0.57 -3.03
CA TRP A 93 -6.03 1.36 -3.06
C TRP A 93 -4.80 0.48 -2.83
N HIS A 94 -3.83 0.60 -3.71
CA HIS A 94 -2.60 -0.18 -3.67
C HIS A 94 -1.45 0.56 -4.34
N ARG A 95 -0.25 0.02 -4.18
CA ARG A 95 0.95 0.42 -4.94
C ARG A 95 1.70 -0.82 -5.41
N HIS A 96 2.66 -0.62 -6.27
CA HIS A 96 3.54 -1.68 -6.78
C HIS A 96 4.98 -1.45 -6.32
N PRO A 97 5.78 -2.50 -6.07
CA PRO A 97 7.21 -2.34 -5.73
C PRO A 97 8.08 -1.95 -6.93
N GLY A 98 7.50 -1.90 -8.13
CA GLY A 98 8.18 -1.59 -9.38
C GLY A 98 7.28 -0.84 -10.35
N VAL A 99 7.56 -0.97 -11.64
CA VAL A 99 6.78 -0.36 -12.74
C VAL A 99 5.78 -1.37 -13.27
N VAL A 100 4.57 -0.90 -13.54
CA VAL A 100 3.47 -1.71 -14.09
C VAL A 100 2.93 -1.03 -15.34
N LEU A 101 2.69 -1.83 -16.36
CA LEU A 101 2.01 -1.45 -17.59
C LEU A 101 0.68 -2.20 -17.66
N VAL A 102 -0.41 -1.46 -17.81
CA VAL A 102 -1.76 -2.01 -17.91
C VAL A 102 -2.29 -1.75 -19.31
N THR A 103 -2.69 -2.81 -20.02
CA THR A 103 -3.31 -2.70 -21.35
C THR A 103 -4.74 -3.19 -21.27
N VAL A 104 -5.70 -2.37 -21.65
CA VAL A 104 -7.11 -2.72 -21.67
C VAL A 104 -7.41 -3.57 -22.92
N LYS A 105 -7.80 -4.83 -22.70
CA LYS A 105 -8.20 -5.76 -23.77
C LYS A 105 -9.65 -5.51 -24.20
N THR A 106 -10.56 -5.38 -23.22
CA THR A 106 -11.99 -5.13 -23.46
C THR A 106 -12.54 -4.26 -22.35
N GLY A 107 -13.55 -3.44 -22.65
CA GLY A 107 -14.18 -2.53 -21.69
C GLY A 107 -13.37 -1.26 -21.51
N ALA A 108 -13.45 -0.69 -20.30
CA ALA A 108 -12.70 0.49 -19.91
C ALA A 108 -12.45 0.48 -18.39
N LEU A 109 -11.30 1.04 -17.96
CA LEU A 109 -10.99 1.30 -16.56
C LEU A 109 -10.79 2.78 -16.31
N GLN A 110 -11.32 3.26 -15.21
CA GLN A 110 -10.92 4.53 -14.61
C GLN A 110 -9.73 4.26 -13.68
N HIS A 111 -8.63 4.94 -13.92
CA HIS A 111 -7.42 4.90 -13.10
C HIS A 111 -7.33 6.19 -12.29
N TYR A 112 -7.14 6.10 -10.98
CA TYR A 112 -7.01 7.23 -10.07
C TYR A 112 -5.68 7.16 -9.35
N GLU A 113 -5.05 8.31 -9.15
CA GLU A 113 -3.84 8.48 -8.38
C GLU A 113 -4.11 9.05 -6.98
N ALA A 114 -3.09 9.04 -6.11
CA ALA A 114 -3.19 9.52 -4.73
C ALA A 114 -3.55 11.01 -4.59
N ASN A 115 -3.37 11.80 -5.66
CA ASN A 115 -3.81 13.21 -5.73
C ASN A 115 -5.27 13.38 -6.15
N CYS A 116 -6.01 12.24 -6.26
CA CYS A 116 -7.39 12.14 -6.74
C CYS A 116 -7.59 12.52 -8.23
N GLY A 117 -6.52 12.73 -8.97
CA GLY A 117 -6.55 12.84 -10.42
C GLY A 117 -6.95 11.51 -11.05
N SER A 118 -7.66 11.54 -12.17
CA SER A 118 -8.10 10.33 -12.85
C SER A 118 -7.98 10.43 -14.36
N GLU A 119 -7.77 9.28 -14.98
CA GLU A 119 -7.85 9.08 -16.42
C GLU A 119 -8.68 7.82 -16.73
N THR A 120 -9.19 7.73 -17.94
CA THR A 120 -9.92 6.53 -18.40
C THR A 120 -9.17 5.93 -19.58
N ALA A 121 -8.85 4.65 -19.47
CA ALA A 121 -8.34 3.85 -20.57
C ALA A 121 -9.40 2.89 -21.08
N SER A 122 -9.63 2.89 -22.38
CA SER A 122 -10.55 2.00 -23.09
C SER A 122 -9.81 0.89 -23.83
N ALA A 123 -10.53 -0.06 -24.36
CA ALA A 123 -9.97 -1.18 -25.15
C ALA A 123 -8.96 -0.68 -26.21
N GLY A 124 -7.77 -1.29 -26.22
CA GLY A 124 -6.64 -0.91 -27.09
C GLY A 124 -5.75 0.21 -26.51
N GLN A 125 -6.11 0.81 -25.37
CA GLN A 125 -5.28 1.80 -24.68
C GLN A 125 -4.51 1.17 -23.52
N SER A 126 -3.46 1.84 -23.11
CA SER A 126 -2.62 1.45 -21.97
C SER A 126 -2.35 2.64 -21.07
N PHE A 127 -2.13 2.37 -19.81
CA PHE A 127 -1.57 3.30 -18.84
C PHE A 127 -0.47 2.61 -18.03
N TRP A 128 0.22 3.37 -17.21
CA TRP A 128 1.30 2.86 -16.38
C TRP A 128 1.11 3.29 -14.93
N GLU A 129 1.65 2.49 -14.01
CA GLU A 129 1.65 2.77 -12.59
C GLU A 129 3.10 2.71 -12.07
N SER A 130 3.49 3.73 -11.31
CA SER A 130 4.77 3.72 -10.61
C SER A 130 4.62 3.14 -9.20
N GLY A 131 5.70 2.56 -8.69
CA GLY A 131 5.72 1.99 -7.34
C GLY A 131 5.66 3.00 -6.20
N SER A 132 5.74 4.30 -6.47
CA SER A 132 5.93 5.34 -5.46
C SER A 132 4.63 5.83 -4.82
N HIS A 133 3.50 5.74 -5.50
CA HIS A 133 2.23 6.33 -5.07
C HIS A 133 1.11 5.28 -5.02
N ALA A 134 0.12 5.54 -4.15
CA ALA A 134 -1.09 4.74 -4.12
C ALA A 134 -1.94 5.02 -5.36
N THR A 135 -2.52 3.99 -5.94
CA THR A 135 -3.42 4.01 -7.08
C THR A 135 -4.63 3.12 -6.83
N ILE A 136 -5.71 3.36 -7.54
CA ILE A 136 -6.89 2.49 -7.59
C ILE A 136 -7.46 2.51 -9.01
N VAL A 137 -7.90 1.36 -9.49
CA VAL A 137 -8.67 1.28 -10.74
C VAL A 137 -10.09 0.83 -10.46
N ARG A 138 -11.03 1.33 -11.28
CA ARG A 138 -12.46 1.04 -11.20
C ARG A 138 -13.00 0.70 -12.58
N ASN A 139 -13.77 -0.37 -12.66
CA ASN A 139 -14.62 -0.64 -13.80
C ASN A 139 -15.96 0.07 -13.62
N ALA A 140 -16.13 1.24 -14.22
CA ALA A 140 -17.38 2.00 -14.18
C ALA A 140 -18.37 1.58 -15.28
N THR A 141 -18.08 0.51 -16.06
CA THR A 141 -18.95 0.01 -17.13
C THR A 141 -19.97 -1.02 -16.61
N ALA A 142 -20.98 -1.31 -17.40
CA ALA A 142 -22.00 -2.33 -17.09
C ALA A 142 -21.55 -3.77 -17.44
N HIS A 143 -20.34 -3.95 -17.98
CA HIS A 143 -19.81 -5.23 -18.45
C HIS A 143 -18.44 -5.51 -17.81
N ASN A 144 -17.95 -6.73 -17.95
CA ASN A 144 -16.59 -7.05 -17.51
C ASN A 144 -15.56 -6.26 -18.32
N THR A 145 -14.58 -5.71 -17.61
CA THR A 145 -13.38 -5.14 -18.21
C THR A 145 -12.23 -6.11 -18.01
N VAL A 146 -11.52 -6.43 -19.08
CA VAL A 146 -10.37 -7.34 -19.07
C VAL A 146 -9.12 -6.56 -19.39
N VAL A 147 -8.10 -6.73 -18.57
CA VAL A 147 -6.77 -6.11 -18.78
C VAL A 147 -5.66 -7.14 -18.77
N TYR A 148 -4.61 -6.87 -19.52
CA TYR A 148 -3.30 -7.52 -19.36
C TYR A 148 -2.38 -6.59 -18.62
N VAL A 149 -1.74 -7.11 -17.59
CA VAL A 149 -0.88 -6.35 -16.70
C VAL A 149 0.52 -6.93 -16.74
N THR A 150 1.49 -6.09 -17.06
CA THR A 150 2.91 -6.43 -17.11
C THR A 150 3.62 -5.74 -15.96
N TYR A 151 4.31 -6.51 -15.14
CA TYR A 151 5.06 -6.05 -13.97
C TYR A 151 6.55 -6.15 -14.23
N ILE A 152 7.31 -5.12 -13.83
CA ILE A 152 8.75 -5.14 -13.69
C ILE A 152 9.04 -4.75 -12.25
N ALA A 153 9.42 -5.71 -11.42
CA ALA A 153 9.54 -5.54 -9.97
C ALA A 153 10.86 -6.13 -9.44
N PRO A 154 11.34 -5.70 -8.28
CA PRO A 154 12.48 -6.37 -7.64
C PRO A 154 12.23 -7.87 -7.48
N THR A 155 13.28 -8.67 -7.69
CA THR A 155 13.19 -10.14 -7.60
C THR A 155 12.57 -10.59 -6.26
N GLY A 156 11.56 -11.45 -6.32
CA GLY A 156 10.87 -11.99 -5.16
C GLY A 156 9.86 -11.05 -4.50
N ALA A 157 9.76 -9.78 -4.94
CA ALA A 157 8.81 -8.84 -4.37
C ALA A 157 7.35 -9.24 -4.69
N PRO A 158 6.37 -8.90 -3.83
CA PRO A 158 4.96 -9.06 -4.16
C PRO A 158 4.62 -8.18 -5.36
N LEU A 159 3.65 -8.61 -6.18
CA LEU A 159 3.22 -7.81 -7.33
C LEU A 159 2.35 -6.62 -6.93
N ARG A 160 1.82 -6.62 -5.70
CA ARG A 160 0.92 -5.62 -5.14
C ARG A 160 1.19 -5.41 -3.65
N ILE A 161 1.01 -4.19 -3.18
CA ILE A 161 1.06 -3.79 -1.76
C ILE A 161 -0.17 -2.96 -1.47
N ASP A 162 -1.06 -3.45 -0.60
CA ASP A 162 -2.29 -2.74 -0.26
C ASP A 162 -2.01 -1.46 0.53
N MET A 163 -2.76 -0.42 0.23
CA MET A 163 -2.60 0.91 0.80
C MET A 163 -3.93 1.42 1.39
N PRO A 164 -3.89 2.32 2.35
CA PRO A 164 -5.09 3.05 2.78
C PRO A 164 -5.53 4.04 1.69
N ASN A 165 -6.83 4.38 1.71
CA ASN A 165 -7.35 5.46 0.88
C ASN A 165 -6.66 6.79 1.24
N PRO A 166 -6.06 7.51 0.30
CA PRO A 166 -5.39 8.79 0.54
C PRO A 166 -6.35 9.97 0.81
N GLY A 167 -7.65 9.71 0.87
CA GLY A 167 -8.69 10.73 1.08
C GLY A 167 -9.51 11.04 -0.17
N CYS A 168 -9.44 10.22 -1.21
CA CYS A 168 -10.19 10.39 -2.43
C CYS A 168 -11.58 9.73 -2.35
N SER A 169 -12.61 10.40 -2.89
CA SER A 169 -13.97 9.85 -3.02
C SER A 169 -14.05 8.97 -4.26
N VAL A 170 -13.45 7.78 -4.20
CA VAL A 170 -13.51 6.76 -5.24
C VAL A 170 -14.08 5.51 -4.62
N GLU A 171 -15.36 5.24 -4.88
CA GLU A 171 -16.09 4.02 -4.47
C GLU A 171 -16.94 3.50 -5.61
#